data_5d66a6f7e6afaa500f5603cd013dee9d
#
_entry.id   5d66a6f7e6afaa500f5603cd013dee9d
#
_cell.length_a   1.000
_cell.length_b   1.000
_cell.length_c   1.000
_cell.angle_alpha   90.00
_cell.angle_beta   90.00
_cell.angle_gamma   90.00
#
_symmetry.space_group_name_H-M   'P 1'
#
loop_
_entity.id
_entity.type
_entity.pdbx_description
1 polymer ?
#
loop_
_entity_poly.entity_id
_entity_poly.type
_entity_poly.pdbx_seq_one_letter_code
_entity_poly.pdbx_strand_id
1 'polypeptide(L)'
;MKRLYQWLPTSVDRRVRVLAWASLAVQIILVGTGGAVRLTGSGLGCPTWPQCTDGSFVSTPEMGVHGIIEFTNRLLTFVIVVISILVFVAVLRIRHSRRDLFVLTLLQGLSIPLQAVVGGITVLTGLNPYIVGIHFVISIGLVVVTTMLVYRVYYGPRSAAAIAIADAGAFDARSSALVGSLAPAGAGSALVLVVPPWYLLVSKITAVFVGVTVVVGILTTGSGPHAGDAATPRNGLNTDVMEHIHSYPAYITFALTLVLVIAALVLRLPRRWQLTLLLIEVAQIAVGLTQSRLGLPPALVVIHMILAACLVAAMTATLLAQRRRV
;
A
#
# COMPACT_ATOMS: atom_id res chain seq x y z
N MET A 1 -29.76 16.70 -7.75
CA MET A 1 -28.91 16.30 -6.60
C MET A 1 -29.57 15.28 -5.66
N LYS A 2 -30.84 15.47 -5.19
CA LYS A 2 -31.52 14.49 -4.28
C LYS A 2 -31.61 13.07 -4.84
N ARG A 3 -31.95 12.87 -6.13
CA ARG A 3 -32.03 11.54 -6.77
C ARG A 3 -30.67 10.83 -6.83
N LEU A 4 -29.58 11.53 -7.13
CA LEU A 4 -28.24 10.96 -7.15
C LEU A 4 -27.80 10.50 -5.75
N TYR A 5 -28.09 11.31 -4.72
CA TYR A 5 -27.78 10.96 -3.33
C TYR A 5 -28.54 9.72 -2.83
N GLN A 6 -29.81 9.55 -3.29
CA GLN A 6 -30.62 8.37 -2.94
C GLN A 6 -30.08 7.07 -3.56
N TRP A 7 -29.33 7.15 -4.69
CA TRP A 7 -28.72 6.00 -5.35
C TRP A 7 -27.42 5.54 -4.69
N LEU A 8 -26.81 6.35 -3.81
CA LEU A 8 -25.58 6.01 -3.11
C LEU A 8 -25.84 4.90 -2.07
N PRO A 9 -24.82 4.03 -1.82
CA PRO A 9 -24.91 2.97 -0.85
C PRO A 9 -25.27 3.48 0.55
N THR A 10 -26.18 2.77 1.23
CA THR A 10 -26.57 3.02 2.63
C THR A 10 -25.79 2.18 3.63
N SER A 11 -25.01 1.23 3.13
CA SER A 11 -24.13 0.34 3.89
C SER A 11 -22.93 -0.05 3.02
N VAL A 12 -21.96 -0.78 3.59
CA VAL A 12 -20.82 -1.32 2.83
C VAL A 12 -21.31 -2.49 1.97
N ASP A 13 -21.69 -2.19 0.74
CA ASP A 13 -22.17 -3.14 -0.26
C ASP A 13 -21.02 -3.68 -1.17
N ARG A 14 -21.38 -4.48 -2.20
CA ARG A 14 -20.43 -4.99 -3.18
C ARG A 14 -19.68 -3.88 -3.93
N ARG A 15 -20.34 -2.74 -4.22
CA ARG A 15 -19.75 -1.62 -4.97
C ARG A 15 -18.60 -1.01 -4.19
N VAL A 16 -18.82 -0.71 -2.90
CA VAL A 16 -17.78 -0.15 -2.01
C VAL A 16 -16.59 -1.11 -1.90
N ARG A 17 -16.84 -2.43 -1.79
CA ARG A 17 -15.78 -3.45 -1.72
C ARG A 17 -14.97 -3.52 -3.01
N VAL A 18 -15.64 -3.55 -4.17
CA VAL A 18 -14.98 -3.60 -5.49
C VAL A 18 -14.13 -2.36 -5.71
N LEU A 19 -14.64 -1.16 -5.40
CA LEU A 19 -13.90 0.08 -5.53
C LEU A 19 -12.69 0.16 -4.58
N ALA A 20 -12.81 -0.36 -3.35
CA ALA A 20 -11.68 -0.46 -2.43
C ALA A 20 -10.57 -1.38 -2.97
N TRP A 21 -10.93 -2.55 -3.50
CA TRP A 21 -9.97 -3.44 -4.16
C TRP A 21 -9.37 -2.83 -5.42
N ALA A 22 -10.17 -2.15 -6.24
CA ALA A 22 -9.69 -1.44 -7.43
C ALA A 22 -8.68 -0.36 -7.03
N SER A 23 -8.94 0.40 -5.93
CA SER A 23 -7.99 1.39 -5.41
C SER A 23 -6.65 0.77 -5.05
N LEU A 24 -6.64 -0.35 -4.32
CA LEU A 24 -5.40 -1.04 -3.94
C LEU A 24 -4.67 -1.61 -5.17
N ALA A 25 -5.40 -2.29 -6.06
CA ALA A 25 -4.82 -2.91 -7.24
C ALA A 25 -4.16 -1.89 -8.16
N VAL A 26 -4.85 -0.78 -8.47
CA VAL A 26 -4.30 0.27 -9.34
C VAL A 26 -3.12 0.98 -8.66
N GLN A 27 -3.15 1.16 -7.33
CA GLN A 27 -2.01 1.73 -6.61
C GLN A 27 -0.76 0.86 -6.71
N ILE A 28 -0.89 -0.48 -6.59
CA ILE A 28 0.23 -1.42 -6.76
C ILE A 28 0.70 -1.43 -8.23
N ILE A 29 -0.22 -1.40 -9.20
CA ILE A 29 0.11 -1.31 -10.62
C ILE A 29 0.90 -0.04 -10.92
N LEU A 30 0.49 1.12 -10.37
CA LEU A 30 1.20 2.39 -10.55
C LEU A 30 2.63 2.35 -9.97
N VAL A 31 2.86 1.65 -8.86
CA VAL A 31 4.22 1.41 -8.35
C VAL A 31 5.04 0.61 -9.38
N GLY A 32 4.47 -0.44 -9.96
CA GLY A 32 5.13 -1.25 -10.97
C GLY A 32 5.40 -0.49 -12.28
N THR A 33 4.41 0.23 -12.80
CA THR A 33 4.56 0.99 -14.06
C THR A 33 5.48 2.21 -13.90
N GLY A 34 5.45 2.91 -12.76
CA GLY A 34 6.43 3.95 -12.43
C GLY A 34 7.86 3.39 -12.35
N GLY A 35 8.01 2.17 -11.80
CA GLY A 35 9.26 1.43 -11.86
C GLY A 35 9.68 1.11 -13.30
N ALA A 36 8.76 0.66 -14.15
CA ALA A 36 9.02 0.37 -15.56
C ALA A 36 9.48 1.62 -16.33
N VAL A 37 8.84 2.78 -16.12
CA VAL A 37 9.27 4.08 -16.70
C VAL A 37 10.74 4.35 -16.36
N ARG A 38 11.11 4.17 -15.09
CA ARG A 38 12.49 4.37 -14.65
C ARG A 38 13.46 3.37 -15.28
N LEU A 39 13.10 2.08 -15.29
CA LEU A 39 13.96 0.98 -15.70
C LEU A 39 14.16 0.90 -17.23
N THR A 40 13.25 1.48 -18.00
CA THR A 40 13.35 1.60 -19.46
C THR A 40 14.03 2.89 -19.91
N GLY A 41 14.54 3.73 -18.98
CA GLY A 41 15.15 5.01 -19.33
C GLY A 41 14.13 6.02 -19.87
N SER A 42 12.85 5.89 -19.48
CA SER A 42 11.75 6.71 -20.04
C SER A 42 11.29 7.82 -19.09
N GLY A 43 12.02 8.10 -18.03
CA GLY A 43 11.60 9.05 -17.00
C GLY A 43 11.62 10.53 -17.44
N LEU A 44 12.30 10.84 -18.57
CA LEU A 44 12.27 12.12 -19.26
C LEU A 44 11.72 11.99 -20.70
N GLY A 45 10.97 10.94 -20.97
CA GLY A 45 10.26 10.76 -22.25
C GLY A 45 9.24 11.88 -22.52
N CYS A 46 8.73 12.52 -21.45
CA CYS A 46 7.99 13.79 -21.46
C CYS A 46 8.81 14.82 -20.66
N PRO A 47 9.66 15.64 -21.28
CA PRO A 47 10.66 16.46 -20.58
C PRO A 47 10.08 17.64 -19.82
N THR A 48 8.78 17.94 -19.98
CA THR A 48 8.11 19.06 -19.30
C THR A 48 6.98 18.61 -18.40
N TRP A 49 6.51 19.51 -17.52
CA TRP A 49 5.33 19.28 -16.69
C TRP A 49 4.60 20.61 -16.44
N PRO A 50 3.24 20.67 -16.51
CA PRO A 50 2.28 19.53 -16.65
C PRO A 50 2.14 18.98 -18.07
N GLN A 51 2.61 19.68 -19.08
CA GLN A 51 2.61 19.22 -20.47
C GLN A 51 3.64 18.10 -20.68
N CYS A 52 3.48 17.30 -21.75
CA CYS A 52 4.47 16.31 -22.14
C CYS A 52 5.65 16.94 -22.88
N THR A 53 5.36 17.94 -23.74
CA THR A 53 6.33 18.80 -24.41
C THR A 53 5.73 20.19 -24.57
N ASP A 54 6.52 21.17 -24.98
CA ASP A 54 6.06 22.54 -25.18
C ASP A 54 4.88 22.57 -26.17
N GLY A 55 3.73 23.05 -25.68
CA GLY A 55 2.51 23.15 -26.45
C GLY A 55 1.67 21.86 -26.59
N SER A 56 2.11 20.69 -26.02
CA SER A 56 1.35 19.45 -26.09
C SER A 56 1.25 18.72 -24.75
N PHE A 57 0.03 18.29 -24.40
CA PHE A 57 -0.23 17.41 -23.25
C PHE A 57 -0.03 15.93 -23.56
N VAL A 58 0.10 15.57 -24.84
CA VAL A 58 0.31 14.20 -25.30
C VAL A 58 1.73 14.03 -25.86
N SER A 59 2.23 12.80 -25.83
CA SER A 59 3.51 12.48 -26.47
C SER A 59 3.42 12.65 -27.98
N THR A 60 4.50 13.19 -28.58
CA THR A 60 4.60 13.35 -30.04
C THR A 60 5.45 12.24 -30.63
N PRO A 61 5.35 11.96 -31.96
CA PRO A 61 6.15 10.91 -32.61
C PRO A 61 7.66 11.04 -32.41
N GLU A 62 8.16 12.27 -32.28
CA GLU A 62 9.58 12.59 -32.11
C GLU A 62 10.14 12.07 -30.78
N MET A 63 9.28 11.88 -29.76
CA MET A 63 9.66 11.35 -28.45
C MET A 63 9.85 9.83 -28.46
N GLY A 64 9.45 9.14 -29.53
CA GLY A 64 9.60 7.71 -29.70
C GLY A 64 8.92 6.89 -28.61
N VAL A 65 9.48 5.70 -28.33
CA VAL A 65 8.95 4.76 -27.35
C VAL A 65 8.99 5.29 -25.92
N HIS A 66 10.00 6.10 -25.57
CA HIS A 66 10.17 6.65 -24.23
C HIS A 66 9.04 7.64 -23.89
N GLY A 67 8.63 8.50 -24.84
CA GLY A 67 7.48 9.37 -24.67
C GLY A 67 6.19 8.59 -24.46
N ILE A 68 5.97 7.50 -25.22
CA ILE A 68 4.78 6.65 -25.08
C ILE A 68 4.74 5.99 -23.70
N ILE A 69 5.86 5.44 -23.21
CA ILE A 69 5.93 4.76 -21.92
C ILE A 69 5.62 5.74 -20.77
N GLU A 70 6.26 6.91 -20.75
CA GLU A 70 6.02 7.89 -19.70
C GLU A 70 4.60 8.45 -19.78
N PHE A 71 4.14 8.82 -20.98
CA PHE A 71 2.78 9.35 -21.16
C PHE A 71 1.71 8.35 -20.72
N THR A 72 1.87 7.06 -21.07
CA THR A 72 0.96 5.99 -20.63
C THR A 72 0.92 5.90 -19.10
N ASN A 73 2.06 6.01 -18.42
CA ASN A 73 2.09 6.03 -16.96
C ASN A 73 1.37 7.26 -16.38
N ARG A 74 1.51 8.44 -17.01
CA ARG A 74 0.71 9.63 -16.64
C ARG A 74 -0.78 9.40 -16.82
N LEU A 75 -1.21 8.71 -17.90
CA LEU A 75 -2.62 8.36 -18.12
C LEU A 75 -3.19 7.43 -17.04
N LEU A 76 -2.42 6.50 -16.51
CA LEU A 76 -2.85 5.65 -15.40
C LEU A 76 -3.19 6.46 -14.15
N THR A 77 -2.62 7.65 -13.97
CA THR A 77 -3.00 8.56 -12.90
C THR A 77 -4.47 8.99 -13.01
N PHE A 78 -5.00 9.19 -14.22
CA PHE A 78 -6.43 9.49 -14.39
C PHE A 78 -7.32 8.32 -13.99
N VAL A 79 -6.88 7.08 -14.20
CA VAL A 79 -7.62 5.88 -13.75
C VAL A 79 -7.75 5.89 -12.23
N ILE A 80 -6.66 6.15 -11.49
CA ILE A 80 -6.75 6.21 -10.02
C ILE A 80 -7.54 7.42 -9.53
N VAL A 81 -7.51 8.56 -10.23
CA VAL A 81 -8.39 9.73 -9.94
C VAL A 81 -9.84 9.31 -10.00
N VAL A 82 -10.27 8.68 -11.10
CA VAL A 82 -11.66 8.23 -11.29
C VAL A 82 -12.06 7.24 -10.19
N ILE A 83 -11.24 6.21 -9.93
CA ILE A 83 -11.53 5.22 -8.88
C ILE A 83 -11.61 5.89 -7.50
N SER A 84 -10.71 6.82 -7.20
CA SER A 84 -10.70 7.56 -5.93
C SER A 84 -11.95 8.42 -5.74
N ILE A 85 -12.40 9.11 -6.79
CA ILE A 85 -13.65 9.86 -6.76
C ILE A 85 -14.84 8.91 -6.55
N LEU A 86 -14.90 7.81 -7.28
CA LEU A 86 -15.98 6.84 -7.19
C LEU A 86 -16.08 6.22 -5.79
N VAL A 87 -14.95 5.79 -5.19
CA VAL A 87 -14.97 5.21 -3.83
C VAL A 87 -15.31 6.28 -2.78
N PHE A 88 -14.82 7.51 -2.93
CA PHE A 88 -15.15 8.62 -2.04
C PHE A 88 -16.66 8.93 -2.09
N VAL A 89 -17.22 9.07 -3.29
CA VAL A 89 -18.66 9.31 -3.50
C VAL A 89 -19.49 8.15 -2.94
N ALA A 90 -19.07 6.89 -3.14
CA ALA A 90 -19.77 5.71 -2.63
C ALA A 90 -19.86 5.69 -1.10
N VAL A 91 -18.89 6.27 -0.36
CA VAL A 91 -18.92 6.31 1.10
C VAL A 91 -19.57 7.58 1.67
N LEU A 92 -19.89 8.58 0.87
CA LEU A 92 -20.45 9.87 1.35
C LEU A 92 -21.73 9.71 2.17
N ARG A 93 -22.62 8.79 1.75
CA ARG A 93 -23.90 8.58 2.46
C ARG A 93 -23.71 7.91 3.81
N ILE A 94 -22.68 7.06 3.95
CA ILE A 94 -22.35 6.33 5.18
C ILE A 94 -21.28 7.03 6.02
N ARG A 95 -20.86 8.26 5.70
CA ARG A 95 -19.75 8.98 6.35
C ARG A 95 -19.88 9.14 7.86
N HIS A 96 -21.10 9.25 8.37
CA HIS A 96 -21.34 9.41 9.81
C HIS A 96 -21.22 8.07 10.56
N SER A 97 -21.71 6.97 9.98
CA SER A 97 -21.62 5.62 10.56
C SER A 97 -20.26 4.95 10.29
N ARG A 98 -19.59 5.31 9.18
CA ARG A 98 -18.31 4.77 8.76
C ARG A 98 -17.30 5.89 8.49
N ARG A 99 -17.06 6.70 9.55
CA ARG A 99 -16.08 7.80 9.50
C ARG A 99 -14.68 7.31 9.13
N ASP A 100 -14.33 6.08 9.51
CA ASP A 100 -13.07 5.43 9.15
C ASP A 100 -12.88 5.33 7.62
N LEU A 101 -13.90 4.88 6.89
CA LEU A 101 -13.85 4.79 5.43
C LEU A 101 -13.81 6.16 4.77
N PHE A 102 -14.62 7.10 5.30
CA PHE A 102 -14.62 8.47 4.78
C PHE A 102 -13.25 9.14 4.88
N VAL A 103 -12.57 9.03 6.02
CA VAL A 103 -11.24 9.61 6.21
C VAL A 103 -10.21 8.94 5.29
N LEU A 104 -10.24 7.61 5.15
CA LEU A 104 -9.30 6.90 4.28
C LEU A 104 -9.48 7.28 2.81
N THR A 105 -10.73 7.39 2.33
CA THR A 105 -10.99 7.79 0.94
C THR A 105 -10.67 9.26 0.70
N LEU A 106 -10.86 10.13 1.68
CA LEU A 106 -10.46 11.53 1.62
C LEU A 106 -8.93 11.67 1.56
N LEU A 107 -8.20 10.94 2.41
CA LEU A 107 -6.73 10.91 2.38
C LEU A 107 -6.21 10.42 1.05
N GLN A 108 -6.79 9.34 0.48
CA GLN A 108 -6.46 8.88 -0.86
C GLN A 108 -6.69 9.96 -1.90
N GLY A 109 -7.86 10.62 -1.89
CA GLY A 109 -8.21 11.67 -2.84
C GLY A 109 -7.27 12.88 -2.77
N LEU A 110 -6.94 13.35 -1.55
CA LEU A 110 -6.05 14.50 -1.36
C LEU A 110 -4.59 14.19 -1.70
N SER A 111 -4.16 12.94 -1.58
CA SER A 111 -2.79 12.55 -1.90
C SER A 111 -2.52 12.46 -3.40
N ILE A 112 -3.53 12.31 -4.26
CA ILE A 112 -3.33 12.26 -5.71
C ILE A 112 -2.77 13.58 -6.28
N PRO A 113 -3.34 14.77 -6.01
CA PRO A 113 -2.75 16.02 -6.45
C PRO A 113 -1.34 16.25 -5.84
N LEU A 114 -1.12 15.84 -4.59
CA LEU A 114 0.23 15.88 -3.99
C LEU A 114 1.22 15.03 -4.80
N GLN A 115 0.83 13.80 -5.15
CA GLN A 115 1.65 12.90 -5.98
C GLN A 115 1.88 13.44 -7.38
N ALA A 116 0.90 14.12 -8.00
CA ALA A 116 1.07 14.76 -9.29
C ALA A 116 2.11 15.89 -9.22
N VAL A 117 2.04 16.74 -8.19
CA VAL A 117 3.02 17.82 -7.97
C VAL A 117 4.42 17.26 -7.71
N VAL A 118 4.57 16.29 -6.80
CA VAL A 118 5.88 15.69 -6.51
C VAL A 118 6.42 14.97 -7.75
N GLY A 119 5.57 14.26 -8.51
CA GLY A 119 5.93 13.63 -9.79
C GLY A 119 6.37 14.66 -10.84
N GLY A 120 5.70 15.81 -10.93
CA GLY A 120 6.12 16.92 -11.77
C GLY A 120 7.49 17.49 -11.37
N ILE A 121 7.73 17.65 -10.07
CA ILE A 121 9.04 18.09 -9.56
C ILE A 121 10.14 17.08 -9.91
N THR A 122 9.86 15.76 -9.94
CA THR A 122 10.86 14.78 -10.41
C THR A 122 11.32 15.06 -11.83
N VAL A 123 10.40 15.37 -12.73
CA VAL A 123 10.71 15.72 -14.14
C VAL A 123 11.50 17.03 -14.20
N LEU A 124 10.99 18.09 -13.56
CA LEU A 124 11.59 19.43 -13.59
C LEU A 124 12.99 19.50 -12.94
N THR A 125 13.34 18.52 -12.11
CA THR A 125 14.66 18.42 -11.47
C THR A 125 15.58 17.38 -12.14
N GLY A 126 15.27 16.97 -13.37
CA GLY A 126 16.06 15.98 -14.11
C GLY A 126 16.15 14.63 -13.39
N LEU A 127 15.04 14.19 -12.77
CA LEU A 127 14.91 12.93 -12.00
C LEU A 127 15.88 12.86 -10.80
N ASN A 128 16.02 13.95 -10.06
CA ASN A 128 16.82 13.94 -8.83
C ASN A 128 16.48 12.72 -7.96
N PRO A 129 17.46 11.84 -7.62
CA PRO A 129 17.20 10.55 -6.99
C PRO A 129 16.52 10.65 -5.62
N TYR A 130 16.74 11.73 -4.88
CA TYR A 130 16.10 11.97 -3.58
C TYR A 130 14.62 12.35 -3.75
N ILE A 131 14.29 13.18 -4.74
CA ILE A 131 12.89 13.57 -5.03
C ILE A 131 12.11 12.37 -5.58
N VAL A 132 12.71 11.59 -6.48
CA VAL A 132 12.15 10.31 -6.95
C VAL A 132 11.92 9.36 -5.76
N GLY A 133 12.86 9.30 -4.82
CA GLY A 133 12.74 8.52 -3.59
C GLY A 133 11.56 8.96 -2.72
N ILE A 134 11.38 10.27 -2.51
CA ILE A 134 10.23 10.84 -1.76
C ILE A 134 8.91 10.49 -2.46
N HIS A 135 8.85 10.65 -3.79
CA HIS A 135 7.68 10.27 -4.59
C HIS A 135 7.30 8.80 -4.38
N PHE A 136 8.30 7.91 -4.36
CA PHE A 136 8.09 6.49 -4.11
C PHE A 136 7.63 6.21 -2.66
N VAL A 137 8.21 6.86 -1.65
CA VAL A 137 7.78 6.72 -0.23
C VAL A 137 6.32 7.10 -0.07
N ILE A 138 5.87 8.21 -0.68
CA ILE A 138 4.46 8.61 -0.63
C ILE A 138 3.60 7.57 -1.35
N SER A 139 4.03 7.01 -2.48
CA SER A 139 3.32 5.95 -3.21
C SER A 139 3.13 4.69 -2.34
N ILE A 140 4.16 4.28 -1.61
CA ILE A 140 4.08 3.16 -0.64
C ILE A 140 3.15 3.50 0.53
N GLY A 141 3.17 4.74 1.03
CA GLY A 141 2.20 5.24 2.01
C GLY A 141 0.75 5.11 1.53
N LEU A 142 0.51 5.35 0.24
CA LEU A 142 -0.81 5.15 -0.38
C LEU A 142 -1.21 3.67 -0.49
N VAL A 143 -0.26 2.76 -0.68
CA VAL A 143 -0.52 1.32 -0.57
C VAL A 143 -1.00 0.97 0.84
N VAL A 144 -0.40 1.56 1.88
CA VAL A 144 -0.87 1.38 3.28
C VAL A 144 -2.31 1.89 3.43
N VAL A 145 -2.61 3.11 2.97
CA VAL A 145 -3.95 3.73 3.07
C VAL A 145 -5.01 2.88 2.34
N THR A 146 -4.73 2.46 1.11
CA THR A 146 -5.66 1.64 0.32
C THR A 146 -5.81 0.22 0.87
N THR A 147 -4.76 -0.37 1.46
CA THR A 147 -4.85 -1.63 2.19
C THR A 147 -5.72 -1.49 3.44
N MET A 148 -5.56 -0.39 4.19
CA MET A 148 -6.43 -0.09 5.32
C MET A 148 -7.90 0.06 4.88
N LEU A 149 -8.15 0.71 3.73
CA LEU A 149 -9.48 0.84 3.15
C LEU A 149 -10.07 -0.54 2.84
N VAL A 150 -9.35 -1.40 2.12
CA VAL A 150 -9.78 -2.79 1.84
C VAL A 150 -10.05 -3.55 3.12
N TYR A 151 -9.16 -3.48 4.10
CA TYR A 151 -9.35 -4.18 5.38
C TYR A 151 -10.62 -3.70 6.10
N ARG A 152 -10.84 -2.38 6.16
CA ARG A 152 -11.96 -1.76 6.87
C ARG A 152 -13.33 -2.02 6.21
N VAL A 153 -13.41 -2.21 4.90
CA VAL A 153 -14.69 -2.59 4.25
C VAL A 153 -15.16 -4.00 4.61
N TYR A 154 -14.24 -4.89 5.05
CA TYR A 154 -14.59 -6.25 5.50
C TYR A 154 -14.69 -6.36 7.02
N TYR A 155 -13.79 -5.69 7.76
CA TYR A 155 -13.62 -5.79 9.21
C TYR A 155 -13.89 -4.45 9.90
N GLY A 156 -14.93 -3.72 9.44
CA GLY A 156 -15.35 -2.47 10.07
C GLY A 156 -15.87 -2.69 11.49
N PRO A 157 -16.15 -1.59 12.23
CA PRO A 157 -16.75 -1.70 13.54
C PRO A 157 -18.08 -2.48 13.42
N ARG A 158 -18.17 -3.60 14.12
CA ARG A 158 -19.43 -4.31 14.31
C ARG A 158 -20.21 -3.53 15.36
N SER A 159 -21.53 -3.34 15.16
CA SER A 159 -22.36 -2.79 16.20
C SER A 159 -22.34 -3.75 17.41
N ALA A 160 -22.40 -3.21 18.62
CA ALA A 160 -22.49 -4.02 19.84
C ALA A 160 -23.64 -5.06 19.77
N ALA A 161 -24.75 -4.70 19.11
CA ALA A 161 -25.87 -5.61 18.85
C ALA A 161 -25.48 -6.82 17.97
N ALA A 162 -24.65 -6.64 16.94
CA ALA A 162 -24.22 -7.74 16.07
C ALA A 162 -23.22 -8.69 16.77
N ILE A 163 -22.49 -8.18 17.76
CA ILE A 163 -21.57 -8.97 18.60
C ILE A 163 -22.38 -9.79 19.59
N ALA A 164 -23.38 -9.19 20.26
CA ALA A 164 -24.26 -9.86 21.21
C ALA A 164 -25.03 -11.02 20.56
N ILE A 165 -25.45 -10.87 19.29
CA ILE A 165 -26.14 -11.95 18.53
C ILE A 165 -25.16 -13.06 18.15
N ALA A 166 -23.91 -12.76 17.81
CA ALA A 166 -22.90 -13.76 17.46
C ALA A 166 -22.42 -14.54 18.69
N ASP A 167 -22.30 -13.89 19.84
CA ASP A 167 -21.88 -14.53 21.10
C ASP A 167 -23.05 -15.28 21.77
N ALA A 168 -24.31 -14.84 21.62
CA ALA A 168 -25.49 -15.55 22.08
C ALA A 168 -25.75 -16.87 21.35
N GLY A 169 -25.27 -16.97 20.10
CA GLY A 169 -25.28 -18.24 19.33
C GLY A 169 -24.19 -19.23 19.72
N ALA A 170 -23.18 -18.79 20.50
CA ALA A 170 -22.02 -19.59 20.90
C ALA A 170 -21.99 -19.93 22.41
N PHE A 171 -22.84 -19.33 23.21
CA PHE A 171 -22.89 -19.54 24.68
C PHE A 171 -24.31 -19.93 25.12
N ASP A 172 -24.38 -21.03 25.85
CA ASP A 172 -25.62 -21.60 26.39
C ASP A 172 -26.42 -20.53 27.20
N ALA A 173 -27.73 -20.46 26.98
CA ALA A 173 -28.66 -19.41 27.45
C ALA A 173 -28.68 -19.15 28.99
N ARG A 174 -27.93 -19.90 29.79
CA ARG A 174 -27.84 -19.73 31.25
C ARG A 174 -26.80 -18.70 31.73
N SER A 175 -25.83 -18.32 30.88
CA SER A 175 -24.77 -17.34 31.25
C SER A 175 -25.11 -15.90 30.88
N SER A 176 -26.10 -15.69 30.02
CA SER A 176 -26.44 -14.37 29.48
C SER A 176 -27.13 -13.42 30.47
N ALA A 177 -27.76 -13.94 31.53
CA ALA A 177 -28.47 -13.13 32.52
C ALA A 177 -27.54 -12.37 33.49
N LEU A 178 -26.29 -12.79 33.66
CA LEU A 178 -25.34 -12.18 34.61
C LEU A 178 -24.45 -11.10 33.99
N VAL A 179 -24.25 -11.11 32.67
CA VAL A 179 -23.36 -10.17 31.97
C VAL A 179 -24.12 -8.91 31.50
N GLY A 180 -25.43 -8.97 31.36
CA GLY A 180 -26.27 -7.85 30.87
C GLY A 180 -26.39 -6.66 31.83
N SER A 181 -26.03 -6.80 33.11
CA SER A 181 -26.25 -5.75 34.12
C SER A 181 -25.05 -4.84 34.40
N LEU A 182 -23.88 -5.08 33.79
CA LEU A 182 -22.61 -4.37 34.08
C LEU A 182 -22.02 -3.57 32.91
N ALA A 183 -22.68 -3.46 31.77
CA ALA A 183 -22.18 -2.66 30.66
C ALA A 183 -22.62 -1.20 30.84
N PRO A 184 -21.73 -0.20 31.04
CA PRO A 184 -22.11 1.19 31.08
C PRO A 184 -22.60 1.61 29.68
N ALA A 185 -23.78 2.21 29.61
CA ALA A 185 -24.32 2.87 28.44
C ALA A 185 -23.40 4.02 28.05
N GLY A 186 -22.59 3.84 27.00
CA GLY A 186 -21.65 4.87 26.53
C GLY A 186 -20.26 4.35 26.13
N ALA A 187 -20.00 3.04 26.19
CA ALA A 187 -18.72 2.48 25.75
C ALA A 187 -18.57 2.63 24.22
N GLY A 188 -17.82 3.65 23.79
CA GLY A 188 -17.31 3.73 22.43
C GLY A 188 -16.54 2.45 22.08
N SER A 189 -16.66 1.98 20.84
CA SER A 189 -16.08 0.71 20.37
C SER A 189 -14.60 0.56 20.79
N ALA A 190 -14.34 -0.24 21.83
CA ALA A 190 -12.99 -0.49 22.31
C ALA A 190 -12.22 -1.38 21.33
N LEU A 191 -10.94 -1.08 21.10
CA LEU A 191 -10.03 -1.94 20.32
C LEU A 191 -9.46 -3.01 21.27
N VAL A 192 -9.85 -4.25 21.09
CA VAL A 192 -9.35 -5.39 21.87
C VAL A 192 -8.26 -6.12 21.09
N LEU A 193 -7.17 -6.45 21.77
CA LEU A 193 -6.10 -7.30 21.23
C LEU A 193 -6.59 -8.75 21.17
N VAL A 194 -6.39 -9.37 19.99
CA VAL A 194 -6.67 -10.82 19.79
C VAL A 194 -5.40 -11.67 19.83
N VAL A 195 -4.27 -11.06 20.16
CA VAL A 195 -2.94 -11.68 20.27
C VAL A 195 -2.26 -11.22 21.56
N PRO A 196 -1.28 -11.96 22.11
CA PRO A 196 -0.50 -11.51 23.25
C PRO A 196 0.22 -10.18 22.98
N PRO A 197 0.45 -9.32 24.00
CA PRO A 197 1.11 -8.02 23.82
C PRO A 197 2.50 -8.09 23.17
N TRP A 198 3.32 -9.09 23.55
CA TRP A 198 4.64 -9.31 22.95
C TRP A 198 4.57 -9.62 21.45
N TYR A 199 3.55 -10.39 21.02
CA TYR A 199 3.33 -10.72 19.62
C TYR A 199 3.02 -9.45 18.79
N LEU A 200 2.20 -8.56 19.33
CA LEU A 200 1.94 -7.24 18.72
C LEU A 200 3.23 -6.40 18.66
N LEU A 201 4.07 -6.46 19.72
CA LEU A 201 5.35 -5.72 19.72
C LEU A 201 6.28 -6.24 18.62
N VAL A 202 6.46 -7.56 18.51
CA VAL A 202 7.26 -8.18 17.43
C VAL A 202 6.72 -7.79 16.06
N SER A 203 5.40 -7.82 15.87
CA SER A 203 4.78 -7.39 14.59
C SER A 203 5.04 -5.92 14.26
N LYS A 204 5.05 -5.02 15.26
CA LYS A 204 5.40 -3.62 15.05
C LYS A 204 6.88 -3.45 14.69
N ILE A 205 7.76 -4.20 15.34
CA ILE A 205 9.19 -4.20 15.02
C ILE A 205 9.39 -4.71 13.58
N THR A 206 8.73 -5.80 13.20
CA THR A 206 8.72 -6.31 11.81
C THR A 206 8.29 -5.21 10.83
N ALA A 207 7.22 -4.48 11.12
CA ALA A 207 6.73 -3.40 10.25
C ALA A 207 7.75 -2.24 10.12
N VAL A 208 8.47 -1.92 11.18
CA VAL A 208 9.57 -0.93 11.13
C VAL A 208 10.67 -1.43 10.19
N PHE A 209 11.09 -2.71 10.31
CA PHE A 209 12.10 -3.27 9.42
C PHE A 209 11.64 -3.40 7.97
N VAL A 210 10.36 -3.69 7.71
CA VAL A 210 9.78 -3.58 6.35
C VAL A 210 9.96 -2.15 5.82
N GLY A 211 9.63 -1.13 6.61
CA GLY A 211 9.82 0.27 6.24
C GLY A 211 11.29 0.62 5.96
N VAL A 212 12.21 0.19 6.83
CA VAL A 212 13.66 0.37 6.66
C VAL A 212 14.14 -0.31 5.37
N THR A 213 13.71 -1.55 5.12
CA THR A 213 14.04 -2.31 3.90
C THR A 213 13.62 -1.53 2.64
N VAL A 214 12.40 -0.97 2.64
CA VAL A 214 11.90 -0.16 1.52
C VAL A 214 12.76 1.09 1.33
N VAL A 215 13.05 1.83 2.39
CA VAL A 215 13.85 3.08 2.31
C VAL A 215 15.27 2.79 1.83
N VAL A 216 15.92 1.77 2.37
CA VAL A 216 17.27 1.38 1.91
C VAL A 216 17.22 0.89 0.46
N GLY A 217 16.16 0.16 0.05
CA GLY A 217 15.95 -0.24 -1.34
C GLY A 217 15.80 0.95 -2.31
N ILE A 218 15.18 2.04 -1.87
CA ILE A 218 15.10 3.30 -2.64
C ILE A 218 16.51 3.88 -2.85
N LEU A 219 17.34 3.92 -1.81
CA LEU A 219 18.71 4.42 -1.89
C LEU A 219 19.56 3.53 -2.79
N THR A 220 19.43 2.20 -2.68
CA THR A 220 20.09 1.22 -3.55
C THR A 220 19.70 1.42 -5.02
N THR A 221 18.39 1.58 -5.30
CA THR A 221 17.95 1.86 -6.67
C THR A 221 18.49 3.21 -7.18
N GLY A 222 18.63 4.20 -6.30
CA GLY A 222 19.20 5.53 -6.62
C GLY A 222 20.70 5.51 -6.95
N SER A 223 21.44 4.51 -6.46
CA SER A 223 22.88 4.31 -6.78
C SER A 223 23.09 3.45 -8.03
N GLY A 224 22.10 2.60 -8.39
CA GLY A 224 22.21 1.59 -9.43
C GLY A 224 22.19 2.12 -10.88
N PRO A 225 22.30 1.23 -11.87
CA PRO A 225 22.42 1.61 -13.29
C PRO A 225 21.14 2.26 -13.85
N HIS A 226 19.98 1.96 -13.28
CA HIS A 226 18.68 2.42 -13.78
C HIS A 226 18.22 3.69 -13.08
N ALA A 227 18.61 4.87 -13.57
CA ALA A 227 18.21 6.13 -12.96
C ALA A 227 16.97 6.81 -13.60
N GLY A 228 16.47 6.27 -14.67
CA GLY A 228 15.30 6.81 -15.38
C GLY A 228 15.61 7.50 -16.70
N ASP A 229 16.85 7.90 -16.90
CA ASP A 229 17.38 8.46 -18.13
C ASP A 229 18.91 8.36 -18.12
N ALA A 230 19.55 8.37 -19.31
CA ALA A 230 20.99 8.25 -19.44
C ALA A 230 21.76 9.41 -18.79
N ALA A 231 21.21 10.62 -18.85
CA ALA A 231 21.79 11.84 -18.28
C ALA A 231 21.46 12.05 -16.79
N THR A 232 20.62 11.21 -16.20
CA THR A 232 20.18 11.37 -14.80
C THR A 232 21.32 11.10 -13.82
N PRO A 233 21.56 12.02 -12.85
CA PRO A 233 22.59 11.82 -11.84
C PRO A 233 22.23 10.65 -10.90
N ARG A 234 23.24 9.92 -10.45
CA ARG A 234 23.14 8.93 -9.37
C ARG A 234 23.22 9.65 -8.01
N ASN A 235 22.81 8.97 -6.93
CA ASN A 235 22.89 9.53 -5.57
C ASN A 235 24.32 9.58 -4.97
N GLY A 236 25.33 9.12 -5.71
CA GLY A 236 26.73 9.12 -5.29
C GLY A 236 27.13 7.96 -4.36
N LEU A 237 26.19 7.09 -3.96
CA LEU A 237 26.50 5.92 -3.13
C LEU A 237 27.04 4.76 -3.99
N ASN A 238 27.89 3.93 -3.39
CA ASN A 238 28.39 2.72 -4.05
C ASN A 238 27.30 1.65 -4.13
N THR A 239 26.98 1.20 -5.34
CA THR A 239 25.87 0.26 -5.59
C THR A 239 26.09 -1.07 -4.89
N ASP A 240 27.28 -1.66 -4.97
CA ASP A 240 27.58 -2.96 -4.37
C ASP A 240 27.42 -2.91 -2.84
N VAL A 241 27.92 -1.82 -2.22
CA VAL A 241 27.77 -1.59 -0.77
C VAL A 241 26.29 -1.44 -0.42
N MET A 242 25.53 -0.71 -1.23
CA MET A 242 24.11 -0.48 -0.98
C MET A 242 23.26 -1.75 -1.15
N GLU A 243 23.60 -2.65 -2.08
CA GLU A 243 22.94 -3.94 -2.20
C GLU A 243 23.13 -4.78 -0.94
N HIS A 244 24.34 -4.81 -0.37
CA HIS A 244 24.60 -5.49 0.89
C HIS A 244 23.84 -4.84 2.07
N ILE A 245 23.90 -3.51 2.19
CA ILE A 245 23.17 -2.78 3.24
C ILE A 245 21.66 -3.02 3.13
N HIS A 246 21.11 -3.10 1.91
CA HIS A 246 19.70 -3.39 1.68
C HIS A 246 19.31 -4.80 2.15
N SER A 247 20.19 -5.77 2.04
CA SER A 247 19.93 -7.16 2.42
C SER A 247 19.80 -7.35 3.94
N TYR A 248 20.51 -6.56 4.78
CA TYR A 248 20.47 -6.74 6.25
C TYR A 248 19.06 -6.53 6.85
N PRO A 249 18.36 -5.42 6.63
CA PRO A 249 17.01 -5.25 7.17
C PRO A 249 16.02 -6.26 6.57
N ALA A 250 16.26 -6.75 5.33
CA ALA A 250 15.45 -7.81 4.74
C ALA A 250 15.62 -9.14 5.48
N TYR A 251 16.85 -9.54 5.85
CA TYR A 251 17.09 -10.73 6.65
C TYR A 251 16.47 -10.64 8.05
N ILE A 252 16.54 -9.47 8.69
CA ILE A 252 15.90 -9.23 9.98
C ILE A 252 14.37 -9.34 9.84
N THR A 253 13.79 -8.75 8.80
CA THR A 253 12.34 -8.85 8.51
C THR A 253 11.92 -10.30 8.37
N PHE A 254 12.66 -11.09 7.58
CA PHE A 254 12.38 -12.51 7.37
C PHE A 254 12.46 -13.33 8.66
N ALA A 255 13.52 -13.13 9.46
CA ALA A 255 13.67 -13.80 10.75
C ALA A 255 12.51 -13.48 11.72
N LEU A 256 12.11 -12.20 11.81
CA LEU A 256 10.97 -11.77 12.62
C LEU A 256 9.65 -12.35 12.13
N THR A 257 9.45 -12.42 10.81
CA THR A 257 8.26 -13.06 10.22
C THR A 257 8.20 -14.54 10.52
N LEU A 258 9.33 -15.25 10.49
CA LEU A 258 9.40 -16.66 10.91
C LEU A 258 8.98 -16.82 12.38
N VAL A 259 9.48 -15.94 13.29
CA VAL A 259 9.06 -15.92 14.70
C VAL A 259 7.55 -15.74 14.81
N LEU A 260 6.96 -14.79 14.05
CA LEU A 260 5.52 -14.55 14.06
C LEU A 260 4.73 -15.76 13.53
N VAL A 261 5.19 -16.42 12.48
CA VAL A 261 4.54 -17.62 11.91
C VAL A 261 4.61 -18.77 12.89
N ILE A 262 5.79 -19.08 13.44
CA ILE A 262 5.99 -20.17 14.42
C ILE A 262 5.11 -19.93 15.65
N ALA A 263 5.15 -18.71 16.20
CA ALA A 263 4.32 -18.36 17.34
C ALA A 263 2.82 -18.49 17.05
N ALA A 264 2.38 -18.07 15.85
CA ALA A 264 0.97 -18.22 15.45
C ALA A 264 0.55 -19.70 15.32
N LEU A 265 1.46 -20.58 14.88
CA LEU A 265 1.21 -22.03 14.81
C LEU A 265 1.13 -22.65 16.20
N VAL A 266 2.12 -22.37 17.05
CA VAL A 266 2.22 -22.95 18.41
C VAL A 266 1.07 -22.48 19.31
N LEU A 267 0.77 -21.17 19.28
CA LEU A 267 -0.27 -20.55 20.09
C LEU A 267 -1.67 -20.60 19.45
N ARG A 268 -1.81 -21.25 18.30
CA ARG A 268 -3.06 -21.36 17.54
C ARG A 268 -3.73 -20.00 17.23
N LEU A 269 -2.90 -18.96 16.97
CA LEU A 269 -3.38 -17.64 16.62
C LEU A 269 -3.84 -17.57 15.16
N PRO A 270 -4.62 -16.54 14.76
CA PRO A 270 -4.94 -16.26 13.35
C PRO A 270 -3.65 -16.09 12.54
N ARG A 271 -3.41 -16.96 11.55
CA ARG A 271 -2.11 -17.07 10.85
C ARG A 271 -2.15 -16.70 9.36
N ARG A 272 -3.34 -16.39 8.82
CA ARG A 272 -3.52 -16.14 7.39
C ARG A 272 -2.56 -15.05 6.87
N TRP A 273 -2.51 -13.92 7.53
CA TRP A 273 -1.73 -12.78 7.05
C TRP A 273 -0.22 -12.96 7.26
N GLN A 274 0.19 -13.63 8.31
CA GLN A 274 1.59 -13.97 8.56
C GLN A 274 2.13 -14.95 7.52
N LEU A 275 1.32 -15.95 7.13
CA LEU A 275 1.67 -16.88 6.05
C LEU A 275 1.71 -16.16 4.69
N THR A 276 0.78 -15.24 4.42
CA THR A 276 0.82 -14.40 3.22
C THR A 276 2.07 -13.53 3.18
N LEU A 277 2.44 -12.90 4.32
CA LEU A 277 3.65 -12.11 4.45
C LEU A 277 4.89 -12.96 4.14
N LEU A 278 5.03 -14.13 4.77
CA LEU A 278 6.14 -15.06 4.56
C LEU A 278 6.23 -15.50 3.09
N LEU A 279 5.11 -15.82 2.45
CA LEU A 279 5.09 -16.22 1.04
C LEU A 279 5.63 -15.11 0.13
N ILE A 280 5.20 -13.85 0.37
CA ILE A 280 5.67 -12.70 -0.38
C ILE A 280 7.16 -12.46 -0.13
N GLU A 281 7.63 -12.59 1.12
CA GLU A 281 9.06 -12.45 1.45
C GLU A 281 9.92 -13.51 0.75
N VAL A 282 9.49 -14.77 0.71
CA VAL A 282 10.19 -15.83 -0.02
C VAL A 282 10.28 -15.51 -1.50
N ALA A 283 9.17 -15.06 -2.12
CA ALA A 283 9.18 -14.62 -3.51
C ALA A 283 10.09 -13.40 -3.73
N GLN A 284 10.07 -12.44 -2.80
CA GLN A 284 10.90 -11.23 -2.83
C GLN A 284 12.40 -11.56 -2.75
N ILE A 285 12.78 -12.48 -1.88
CA ILE A 285 14.16 -12.96 -1.73
C ILE A 285 14.59 -13.69 -3.01
N ALA A 286 13.76 -14.58 -3.54
CA ALA A 286 14.07 -15.32 -4.77
C ALA A 286 14.30 -14.38 -5.95
N VAL A 287 13.40 -13.40 -6.15
CA VAL A 287 13.54 -12.39 -7.22
C VAL A 287 14.75 -11.48 -6.96
N GLY A 288 14.95 -11.02 -5.72
CA GLY A 288 16.07 -10.15 -5.34
C GLY A 288 17.44 -10.79 -5.59
N LEU A 289 17.61 -12.05 -5.18
CA LEU A 289 18.86 -12.80 -5.45
C LEU A 289 19.07 -13.06 -6.94
N THR A 290 18.00 -13.35 -7.66
CA THR A 290 18.08 -13.61 -9.10
C THR A 290 18.46 -12.35 -9.87
N GLN A 291 17.81 -11.20 -9.57
CA GLN A 291 18.12 -9.94 -10.25
C GLN A 291 19.54 -9.45 -9.98
N SER A 292 20.04 -9.59 -8.74
CA SER A 292 21.42 -9.18 -8.40
C SER A 292 22.44 -10.02 -9.17
N ARG A 293 22.23 -11.34 -9.27
CA ARG A 293 23.13 -12.24 -10.02
C ARG A 293 23.11 -12.05 -11.54
N LEU A 294 21.99 -11.57 -12.09
CA LEU A 294 21.81 -11.37 -13.53
C LEU A 294 22.12 -9.94 -14.00
N GLY A 295 22.69 -9.08 -13.13
CA GLY A 295 23.03 -7.69 -13.48
C GLY A 295 21.80 -6.78 -13.58
N LEU A 296 20.81 -7.00 -12.72
CA LEU A 296 19.62 -6.18 -12.55
C LEU A 296 18.72 -6.05 -13.80
N PRO A 297 18.24 -7.14 -14.42
CA PRO A 297 17.35 -7.06 -15.57
C PRO A 297 16.09 -6.23 -15.24
N PRO A 298 15.67 -5.27 -16.08
CA PRO A 298 14.55 -4.37 -15.79
C PRO A 298 13.27 -5.07 -15.36
N ALA A 299 12.90 -6.18 -16.03
CA ALA A 299 11.70 -6.94 -15.73
C ALA A 299 11.69 -7.50 -14.29
N LEU A 300 12.82 -8.05 -13.82
CA LEU A 300 12.93 -8.58 -12.46
C LEU A 300 12.88 -7.46 -11.42
N VAL A 301 13.49 -6.31 -11.70
CA VAL A 301 13.43 -5.16 -10.79
C VAL A 301 12.00 -4.61 -10.70
N VAL A 302 11.22 -4.55 -11.80
CA VAL A 302 9.78 -4.20 -11.76
C VAL A 302 9.00 -5.18 -10.88
N ILE A 303 9.22 -6.49 -11.06
CA ILE A 303 8.56 -7.52 -10.26
C ILE A 303 8.93 -7.35 -8.77
N HIS A 304 10.20 -7.09 -8.46
CA HIS A 304 10.68 -6.83 -7.10
C HIS A 304 9.98 -5.59 -6.48
N MET A 305 9.78 -4.52 -7.23
CA MET A 305 9.06 -3.32 -6.77
C MET A 305 7.57 -3.60 -6.51
N ILE A 306 6.91 -4.38 -7.37
CA ILE A 306 5.51 -4.82 -7.17
C ILE A 306 5.41 -5.69 -5.91
N LEU A 307 6.31 -6.64 -5.74
CA LEU A 307 6.35 -7.49 -4.55
C LEU A 307 6.63 -6.68 -3.27
N ALA A 308 7.46 -5.62 -3.33
CA ALA A 308 7.68 -4.73 -2.20
C ALA A 308 6.38 -3.99 -1.81
N ALA A 309 5.58 -3.53 -2.77
CA ALA A 309 4.26 -2.96 -2.51
C ALA A 309 3.30 -4.00 -1.91
N CYS A 310 3.30 -5.25 -2.41
CA CYS A 310 2.52 -6.35 -1.84
C CYS A 310 2.98 -6.72 -0.43
N LEU A 311 4.29 -6.67 -0.14
CA LEU A 311 4.87 -6.90 1.18
C LEU A 311 4.35 -5.89 2.20
N VAL A 312 4.37 -4.60 1.85
CA VAL A 312 3.82 -3.52 2.67
C VAL A 312 2.32 -3.69 2.90
N ALA A 313 1.56 -4.08 1.87
CA ALA A 313 0.13 -4.39 2.00
C ALA A 313 -0.12 -5.57 2.96
N ALA A 314 0.63 -6.67 2.83
CA ALA A 314 0.53 -7.84 3.70
C ALA A 314 0.91 -7.52 5.15
N MET A 315 1.97 -6.74 5.36
CA MET A 315 2.37 -6.29 6.70
C MET A 315 1.31 -5.39 7.34
N THR A 316 0.74 -4.46 6.57
CA THR A 316 -0.38 -3.61 7.02
C THR A 316 -1.58 -4.45 7.44
N ALA A 317 -1.98 -5.44 6.63
CA ALA A 317 -3.07 -6.36 6.96
C ALA A 317 -2.76 -7.21 8.21
N THR A 318 -1.50 -7.64 8.37
CA THR A 318 -1.03 -8.37 9.56
C THR A 318 -1.23 -7.55 10.83
N LEU A 319 -0.81 -6.28 10.85
CA LEU A 319 -1.00 -5.39 12.01
C LEU A 319 -2.48 -5.12 12.32
N LEU A 320 -3.31 -4.92 11.29
CA LEU A 320 -4.73 -4.66 11.45
C LEU A 320 -5.48 -5.89 11.99
N ALA A 321 -5.06 -7.09 11.61
CA ALA A 321 -5.71 -8.34 12.03
C ALA A 321 -5.49 -8.69 13.51
N GLN A 322 -4.52 -8.07 14.18
CA GLN A 322 -4.21 -8.33 15.58
C GLN A 322 -5.11 -7.57 16.56
N ARG A 323 -5.98 -6.71 16.05
CA ARG A 323 -6.94 -5.93 16.84
C ARG A 323 -8.34 -6.10 16.30
N ARG A 324 -9.32 -6.31 17.17
CA ARG A 324 -10.74 -6.25 16.84
C ARG A 324 -11.39 -5.08 17.54
N ARG A 325 -12.30 -4.40 16.87
CA ARG A 325 -13.22 -3.44 17.51
C ARG A 325 -14.40 -4.23 18.08
N VAL A 326 -14.62 -4.10 19.36
CA VAL A 326 -15.77 -4.65 20.10
C VAL A 326 -16.78 -3.57 20.32
#